data_0ecf9d5f688cfbe718a02ef603ea0aea
#
_entry.id   0ecf9d5f688cfbe718a02ef603ea0aea
#
_cell.length_a   1.000
_cell.length_b   1.000
_cell.length_c   1.000
_cell.angle_alpha   90.00
_cell.angle_beta   90.00
_cell.angle_gamma   90.00
#
_symmetry.space_group_name_H-M   'P 1'
#
loop_
_entity.id
_entity.type
_entity.pdbx_description
1 polymer ?
#
loop_
_entity_poly.entity_id
_entity_poly.type
_entity_poly.pdbx_seq_one_letter_code
_entity_poly.pdbx_strand_id
1 'polypeptide(L)'
;TLAGEVGASFIASSADEKPEDIARRALKEADKQLADVLILDTAGRLAVDAEMMAEIQALHQTVKPIETLFVVDAMTGQDAANTAKAFNDALPLTGIVLAKTDGDARGGAALSVRTITGKPIKFMGIGERTEGLEPFYPDRLASRILGMGDDGHCCSDIARIHLSTLTGVYA
;
A
#
# COMPACT_ATOMS: atom_id res chain seq x y z
N THR A 1 14.82 -10.74 -9.20
CA THR A 1 14.00 -9.57 -8.80
C THR A 1 12.58 -10.04 -8.48
N LEU A 2 11.92 -9.39 -7.53
CA LEU A 2 10.58 -9.75 -7.07
C LEU A 2 9.57 -9.79 -8.23
N ALA A 3 9.67 -8.85 -9.16
CA ALA A 3 8.82 -8.83 -10.36
C ALA A 3 8.91 -10.13 -11.17
N GLY A 4 10.13 -10.69 -11.32
CA GLY A 4 10.31 -11.97 -12.00
C GLY A 4 9.69 -13.17 -11.26
N GLU A 5 9.65 -13.13 -9.94
CA GLU A 5 9.03 -14.19 -9.13
C GLU A 5 7.51 -14.23 -9.28
N VAL A 6 6.88 -13.07 -9.41
CA VAL A 6 5.42 -12.95 -9.58
C VAL A 6 4.98 -12.90 -11.05
N GLY A 7 5.92 -13.01 -11.99
CA GLY A 7 5.62 -12.96 -13.43
C GLY A 7 5.19 -11.59 -13.94
N ALA A 8 5.52 -10.52 -13.22
CA ALA A 8 5.21 -9.16 -13.62
C ALA A 8 6.31 -8.57 -14.53
N SER A 9 5.90 -7.73 -15.49
CA SER A 9 6.83 -6.92 -16.28
C SER A 9 7.46 -5.84 -15.43
N PHE A 10 8.77 -5.63 -15.57
CA PHE A 10 9.52 -4.60 -14.85
C PHE A 10 10.00 -3.53 -15.78
N ILE A 11 9.73 -2.27 -15.44
CA ILE A 11 10.23 -1.12 -16.19
C ILE A 11 11.43 -0.55 -15.44
N ALA A 12 12.61 -0.75 -16.01
CA ALA A 12 13.84 -0.24 -15.41
C ALA A 12 13.87 1.28 -15.40
N SER A 13 14.34 1.85 -14.30
CA SER A 13 14.58 3.28 -14.14
C SER A 13 16.05 3.54 -13.81
N SER A 14 16.54 4.72 -14.14
CA SER A 14 17.86 5.19 -13.77
C SER A 14 17.75 6.17 -12.61
N ALA A 15 18.77 6.19 -11.73
CA ALA A 15 18.80 7.11 -10.60
C ALA A 15 18.87 8.59 -11.00
N ASP A 16 19.29 8.87 -12.24
CA ASP A 16 19.41 10.22 -12.78
C ASP A 16 18.12 10.72 -13.45
N GLU A 17 17.13 9.85 -13.65
CA GLU A 17 15.85 10.22 -14.25
C GLU A 17 14.90 10.84 -13.22
N LYS A 18 14.15 11.85 -13.65
CA LYS A 18 13.11 12.43 -12.79
C LYS A 18 11.95 11.43 -12.62
N PRO A 19 11.38 11.29 -11.41
CA PRO A 19 10.27 10.37 -11.14
C PRO A 19 9.08 10.55 -12.08
N GLU A 20 8.75 11.79 -12.44
CA GLU A 20 7.66 12.12 -13.37
C GLU A 20 7.90 11.57 -14.79
N ASP A 21 9.14 11.61 -15.27
CA ASP A 21 9.49 11.13 -16.61
C ASP A 21 9.47 9.60 -16.64
N ILE A 22 9.94 8.96 -15.56
CA ILE A 22 9.82 7.51 -15.36
C ILE A 22 8.36 7.10 -15.40
N ALA A 23 7.50 7.80 -14.65
CA ALA A 23 6.08 7.50 -14.58
C ALA A 23 5.38 7.68 -15.93
N ARG A 24 5.67 8.76 -16.67
CA ARG A 24 5.12 8.96 -18.02
C ARG A 24 5.56 7.88 -19.00
N ARG A 25 6.81 7.43 -18.89
CA ARG A 25 7.33 6.31 -19.70
C ARG A 25 6.64 5.00 -19.31
N ALA A 26 6.46 4.77 -18.01
CA ALA A 26 5.79 3.58 -17.51
C ALA A 26 4.33 3.49 -17.97
N LEU A 27 3.58 4.59 -17.95
CA LEU A 27 2.22 4.65 -18.49
C LEU A 27 2.17 4.28 -19.98
N LYS A 28 3.05 4.87 -20.79
CA LYS A 28 3.11 4.56 -22.22
C LYS A 28 3.48 3.10 -22.51
N GLU A 29 4.36 2.54 -21.70
CA GLU A 29 4.78 1.16 -21.87
C GLU A 29 3.70 0.17 -21.42
N ALA A 30 2.99 0.48 -20.33
CA ALA A 30 1.83 -0.28 -19.88
C ALA A 30 0.71 -0.32 -20.94
N ASP A 31 0.42 0.82 -21.57
CA ASP A 31 -0.55 0.89 -22.67
C ASP A 31 -0.14 0.03 -23.88
N LYS A 32 1.15 0.05 -24.25
CA LYS A 32 1.65 -0.77 -25.37
C LYS A 32 1.59 -2.27 -25.07
N GLN A 33 1.86 -2.65 -23.83
CA GLN A 33 1.84 -4.04 -23.38
C GLN A 33 0.43 -4.52 -23.05
N LEU A 34 -0.59 -3.65 -23.11
CA LEU A 34 -1.97 -3.92 -22.71
C LEU A 34 -2.03 -4.45 -21.27
N ALA A 35 -1.24 -3.83 -20.38
CA ALA A 35 -1.20 -4.22 -18.98
C ALA A 35 -2.48 -3.77 -18.27
N ASP A 36 -3.11 -4.68 -17.53
CA ASP A 36 -4.33 -4.38 -16.77
C ASP A 36 -4.04 -3.50 -15.55
N VAL A 37 -2.84 -3.63 -14.99
CA VAL A 37 -2.42 -2.94 -13.76
C VAL A 37 -1.00 -2.41 -13.92
N LEU A 38 -0.80 -1.15 -13.55
CA LEU A 38 0.51 -0.53 -13.40
C LEU A 38 0.70 -0.15 -11.93
N ILE A 39 1.77 -0.66 -11.33
CA ILE A 39 2.18 -0.30 -9.97
C ILE A 39 3.39 0.62 -10.06
N LEU A 40 3.28 1.80 -9.45
CA LEU A 40 4.40 2.73 -9.29
C LEU A 40 4.85 2.67 -7.84
N ASP A 41 6.05 2.15 -7.65
CA ASP A 41 6.71 2.11 -6.35
C ASP A 41 7.56 3.37 -6.19
N THR A 42 7.39 4.07 -5.06
CA THR A 42 8.16 5.28 -4.75
C THR A 42 9.22 4.98 -3.72
N ALA A 43 10.34 5.70 -3.77
CA ALA A 43 11.41 5.52 -2.80
C ALA A 43 10.91 5.85 -1.37
N GLY A 44 10.97 4.86 -0.49
CA GLY A 44 10.72 5.06 0.94
C GLY A 44 11.89 5.81 1.58
N ARG A 45 11.59 6.94 2.24
CA ARG A 45 12.56 7.66 3.08
C ARG A 45 12.14 7.60 4.53
N LEU A 46 13.11 7.54 5.42
CA LEU A 46 12.88 7.46 6.87
C LEU A 46 12.30 8.74 7.47
N ALA A 47 12.39 9.87 6.78
CA ALA A 47 11.87 11.14 7.24
C ALA A 47 10.90 11.73 6.21
N VAL A 48 9.75 12.18 6.68
CA VAL A 48 8.78 12.95 5.91
C VAL A 48 9.29 14.39 5.83
N ASP A 49 9.91 14.74 4.72
CA ASP A 49 10.35 16.12 4.47
C ASP A 49 9.49 16.81 3.41
N ALA A 50 9.56 18.13 3.36
CA ALA A 50 8.74 18.95 2.45
C ALA A 50 9.10 18.71 0.97
N GLU A 51 10.36 18.41 0.68
CA GLU A 51 10.84 18.15 -0.68
C GLU A 51 10.26 16.86 -1.22
N MET A 52 10.35 15.78 -0.44
CA MET A 52 9.75 14.49 -0.78
C MET A 52 8.24 14.60 -0.99
N MET A 53 7.55 15.34 -0.10
CA MET A 53 6.10 15.51 -0.21
C MET A 53 5.72 16.27 -1.50
N ALA A 54 6.50 17.28 -1.89
CA ALA A 54 6.28 18.01 -3.12
C ALA A 54 6.52 17.11 -4.35
N GLU A 55 7.56 16.27 -4.33
CA GLU A 55 7.88 15.31 -5.39
C GLU A 55 6.75 14.30 -5.58
N ILE A 56 6.25 13.70 -4.49
CA ILE A 56 5.16 12.73 -4.54
C ILE A 56 3.85 13.40 -5.00
N GLN A 57 3.57 14.63 -4.59
CA GLN A 57 2.41 15.38 -5.07
C GLN A 57 2.50 15.66 -6.58
N ALA A 58 3.66 16.05 -7.10
CA ALA A 58 3.88 16.27 -8.52
C ALA A 58 3.71 14.98 -9.31
N LEU A 59 4.24 13.87 -8.79
CA LEU A 59 4.07 12.54 -9.37
C LEU A 59 2.58 12.14 -9.40
N HIS A 60 1.87 12.30 -8.30
CA HIS A 60 0.44 12.01 -8.20
C HIS A 60 -0.39 12.81 -9.21
N GLN A 61 -0.09 14.11 -9.38
CA GLN A 61 -0.77 14.97 -10.37
C GLN A 61 -0.49 14.53 -11.80
N THR A 62 0.72 14.04 -12.07
CA THR A 62 1.12 13.56 -13.39
C THR A 62 0.45 12.25 -13.76
N VAL A 63 0.37 11.33 -12.82
CA VAL A 63 -0.14 9.95 -13.04
C VAL A 63 -1.65 9.88 -12.89
N LYS A 64 -2.22 10.64 -11.96
CA LYS A 64 -3.64 10.60 -11.55
C LYS A 64 -4.09 9.16 -11.25
N PRO A 65 -3.46 8.49 -10.30
CA PRO A 65 -3.72 7.09 -10.01
C PRO A 65 -5.17 6.88 -9.55
N ILE A 66 -5.74 5.73 -9.87
CA ILE A 66 -7.05 5.32 -9.37
C ILE A 66 -6.98 4.99 -7.89
N GLU A 67 -5.88 4.35 -7.49
CA GLU A 67 -5.60 3.99 -6.10
C GLU A 67 -4.27 4.60 -5.66
N THR A 68 -4.29 5.22 -4.49
CA THR A 68 -3.10 5.71 -3.78
C THR A 68 -3.07 5.02 -2.43
N LEU A 69 -2.23 3.99 -2.32
CA LEU A 69 -2.09 3.17 -1.12
C LEU A 69 -0.88 3.62 -0.32
N PHE A 70 -1.08 3.81 0.97
CA PHE A 70 0.00 4.09 1.90
C PHE A 70 0.37 2.81 2.66
N VAL A 71 1.62 2.38 2.53
CA VAL A 71 2.14 1.21 3.24
C VAL A 71 2.76 1.67 4.55
N VAL A 72 2.33 1.09 5.65
CA VAL A 72 2.80 1.43 6.99
C VAL A 72 3.22 0.19 7.76
N ASP A 73 4.32 0.29 8.48
CA ASP A 73 4.83 -0.76 9.36
C ASP A 73 4.01 -0.78 10.66
N ALA A 74 3.29 -1.88 10.91
CA ALA A 74 2.47 -2.05 12.11
C ALA A 74 3.29 -2.05 13.41
N MET A 75 4.59 -2.34 13.34
CA MET A 75 5.50 -2.38 14.49
C MET A 75 5.88 -0.98 15.00
N THR A 76 5.73 0.07 14.20
CA THR A 76 6.13 1.45 14.58
C THR A 76 5.11 2.16 15.46
N GLY A 77 3.97 1.53 15.74
CA GLY A 77 3.00 2.04 16.71
C GLY A 77 2.46 3.43 16.38
N GLN A 78 2.62 4.39 17.30
CA GLN A 78 2.09 5.74 17.14
C GLN A 78 2.76 6.53 16.00
N ASP A 79 4.03 6.25 15.70
CA ASP A 79 4.74 6.91 14.60
C ASP A 79 4.14 6.53 13.25
N ALA A 80 3.65 5.30 13.10
CA ALA A 80 2.86 4.87 11.95
C ALA A 80 1.66 5.79 11.69
N ALA A 81 0.92 6.08 12.73
CA ALA A 81 -0.27 6.90 12.65
C ALA A 81 0.04 8.38 12.31
N ASN A 82 1.12 8.93 12.90
CA ASN A 82 1.56 10.29 12.62
C ASN A 82 2.04 10.45 11.17
N THR A 83 2.83 9.49 10.69
CA THR A 83 3.29 9.46 9.30
C THR A 83 2.11 9.32 8.33
N ALA A 84 1.20 8.39 8.59
CA ALA A 84 -0.01 8.20 7.79
C ALA A 84 -0.86 9.47 7.73
N LYS A 85 -0.94 10.23 8.83
CA LYS A 85 -1.64 11.52 8.86
C LYS A 85 -0.98 12.54 7.93
N ALA A 86 0.34 12.70 8.01
CA ALA A 86 1.06 13.65 7.16
C ALA A 86 0.86 13.33 5.65
N PHE A 87 0.93 12.06 5.28
CA PHE A 87 0.65 11.64 3.90
C PHE A 87 -0.81 11.86 3.50
N ASN A 88 -1.76 11.58 4.39
CA ASN A 88 -3.18 11.78 4.10
C ASN A 88 -3.55 13.27 3.95
N ASP A 89 -2.86 14.16 4.67
CA ASP A 89 -3.06 15.61 4.56
C ASP A 89 -2.47 16.14 3.24
N ALA A 90 -1.43 15.51 2.71
CA ALA A 90 -0.74 15.92 1.49
C ALA A 90 -1.26 15.26 0.20
N LEU A 91 -1.81 14.06 0.30
CA LEU A 91 -2.24 13.24 -0.84
C LEU A 91 -3.65 12.70 -0.61
N PRO A 92 -4.46 12.55 -1.67
CA PRO A 92 -5.76 11.90 -1.58
C PRO A 92 -5.60 10.37 -1.47
N LEU A 93 -5.17 9.89 -0.30
CA LEU A 93 -5.04 8.45 -0.06
C LEU A 93 -6.40 7.76 -0.24
N THR A 94 -6.40 6.61 -0.88
CA THR A 94 -7.59 5.77 -1.09
C THR A 94 -7.64 4.56 -0.16
N GLY A 95 -6.50 4.15 0.38
CA GLY A 95 -6.40 3.02 1.28
C GLY A 95 -5.04 2.90 1.94
N ILE A 96 -4.98 1.99 2.89
CA ILE A 96 -3.80 1.69 3.70
C ILE A 96 -3.47 0.22 3.58
N VAL A 97 -2.18 -0.09 3.54
CA VAL A 97 -1.63 -1.43 3.66
C VAL A 97 -0.83 -1.50 4.95
N LEU A 98 -1.15 -2.43 5.82
CA LEU A 98 -0.38 -2.67 7.04
C LEU A 98 0.66 -3.75 6.77
N ALA A 99 1.93 -3.42 6.88
CA ALA A 99 3.03 -4.38 6.80
C ALA A 99 3.42 -4.90 8.20
N LYS A 100 4.03 -6.06 8.26
CA LYS A 100 4.56 -6.70 9.48
C LYS A 100 3.51 -6.91 10.58
N THR A 101 2.30 -7.27 10.19
CA THR A 101 1.21 -7.48 11.15
C THR A 101 1.34 -8.75 11.98
N ASP A 102 2.24 -9.63 11.62
CA ASP A 102 2.66 -10.80 12.40
C ASP A 102 3.30 -10.41 13.74
N GLY A 103 3.93 -9.23 13.82
CA GLY A 103 4.48 -8.68 15.05
C GLY A 103 3.49 -7.85 15.88
N ASP A 104 2.37 -7.41 15.33
CA ASP A 104 1.32 -6.63 16.04
C ASP A 104 0.25 -7.57 16.64
N ALA A 105 0.59 -8.19 17.76
CA ALA A 105 -0.27 -9.17 18.43
C ALA A 105 -1.68 -8.65 18.82
N ARG A 106 -1.85 -7.32 18.92
CA ARG A 106 -3.09 -6.70 19.40
C ARG A 106 -3.82 -5.85 18.35
N GLY A 107 -3.26 -5.69 17.14
CA GLY A 107 -3.87 -4.89 16.09
C GLY A 107 -4.02 -3.39 16.41
N GLY A 108 -3.23 -2.87 17.36
CA GLY A 108 -3.32 -1.49 17.81
C GLY A 108 -2.95 -0.47 16.74
N ALA A 109 -1.99 -0.80 15.89
CA ALA A 109 -1.59 0.05 14.78
C ALA A 109 -2.74 0.25 13.78
N ALA A 110 -3.50 -0.81 13.48
CA ALA A 110 -4.65 -0.74 12.58
C ALA A 110 -5.72 0.24 13.07
N LEU A 111 -6.07 0.17 14.36
CA LEU A 111 -7.05 1.07 14.96
C LEU A 111 -6.56 2.53 14.92
N SER A 112 -5.30 2.77 15.32
CA SER A 112 -4.71 4.11 15.36
C SER A 112 -4.66 4.74 13.98
N VAL A 113 -4.14 4.02 12.99
CA VAL A 113 -4.03 4.51 11.61
C VAL A 113 -5.42 4.76 11.01
N ARG A 114 -6.38 3.84 11.20
CA ARG A 114 -7.76 4.00 10.73
C ARG A 114 -8.44 5.21 11.33
N THR A 115 -8.28 5.41 12.64
CA THR A 115 -8.90 6.54 13.37
C THR A 115 -8.33 7.87 12.90
N ILE A 116 -7.02 7.96 12.72
CA ILE A 116 -6.34 9.21 12.37
C ILE A 116 -6.55 9.59 10.90
N THR A 117 -6.47 8.62 10.00
CA THR A 117 -6.58 8.89 8.56
C THR A 117 -8.01 8.88 8.03
N GLY A 118 -8.92 8.17 8.70
CA GLY A 118 -10.26 7.91 8.19
C GLY A 118 -10.30 6.99 6.96
N LYS A 119 -9.14 6.49 6.49
CA LYS A 119 -9.03 5.69 5.27
C LYS A 119 -9.19 4.19 5.56
N PRO A 120 -9.78 3.40 4.64
CA PRO A 120 -9.91 1.97 4.83
C PRO A 120 -8.54 1.30 4.78
N ILE A 121 -8.32 0.32 5.65
CA ILE A 121 -7.24 -0.63 5.49
C ILE A 121 -7.70 -1.64 4.45
N LYS A 122 -6.90 -1.86 3.41
CA LYS A 122 -7.26 -2.76 2.30
C LYS A 122 -6.54 -4.10 2.40
N PHE A 123 -5.27 -4.06 2.79
CA PHE A 123 -4.43 -5.26 2.84
C PHE A 123 -3.59 -5.30 4.11
N MET A 124 -3.19 -6.51 4.49
CA MET A 124 -2.23 -6.80 5.55
C MET A 124 -1.11 -7.68 5.04
N GLY A 125 0.12 -7.34 5.38
CA GLY A 125 1.29 -8.17 5.19
C GLY A 125 1.58 -8.96 6.46
N ILE A 126 1.45 -10.27 6.37
CA ILE A 126 1.65 -11.22 7.48
C ILE A 126 2.98 -11.96 7.40
N GLY A 127 3.85 -11.58 6.49
CA GLY A 127 5.15 -12.21 6.30
C GLY A 127 5.94 -11.57 5.17
N GLU A 128 7.15 -12.06 4.96
CA GLU A 128 8.10 -11.53 3.95
C GLU A 128 7.89 -12.10 2.54
N ARG A 129 7.10 -13.16 2.42
CA ARG A 129 6.84 -13.80 1.12
C ARG A 129 5.68 -13.12 0.40
N THR A 130 5.65 -13.27 -0.91
CA THR A 130 4.59 -12.72 -1.78
C THR A 130 3.20 -13.23 -1.41
N GLU A 131 3.10 -14.47 -0.93
CA GLU A 131 1.85 -15.05 -0.44
C GLU A 131 1.40 -14.47 0.91
N GLY A 132 2.27 -13.73 1.60
CA GLY A 132 1.97 -13.10 2.89
C GLY A 132 1.12 -11.82 2.79
N LEU A 133 0.58 -11.46 1.62
CA LEU A 133 -0.32 -10.32 1.47
C LEU A 133 -1.77 -10.81 1.46
N GLU A 134 -2.54 -10.39 2.46
CA GLU A 134 -3.95 -10.76 2.60
C GLU A 134 -4.87 -9.54 2.56
N PRO A 135 -6.12 -9.67 2.08
CA PRO A 135 -7.14 -8.67 2.26
C PRO A 135 -7.40 -8.43 3.75
N PHE A 136 -7.71 -7.18 4.10
CA PHE A 136 -8.03 -6.84 5.49
C PHE A 136 -9.47 -7.22 5.84
N TYR A 137 -9.63 -8.04 6.89
CA TYR A 137 -10.93 -8.43 7.44
C TYR A 137 -11.14 -7.80 8.82
N PRO A 138 -11.98 -6.75 8.93
CA PRO A 138 -12.22 -6.05 10.21
C PRO A 138 -12.68 -6.97 11.33
N ASP A 139 -13.53 -7.94 11.03
CA ASP A 139 -14.11 -8.86 12.00
C ASP A 139 -13.04 -9.77 12.63
N ARG A 140 -12.08 -10.25 11.83
CA ARG A 140 -10.94 -11.04 12.33
C ARG A 140 -10.06 -10.21 13.26
N LEU A 141 -9.80 -8.95 12.89
CA LEU A 141 -9.02 -8.06 13.74
C LEU A 141 -9.76 -7.77 15.06
N ALA A 142 -11.06 -7.49 14.99
CA ALA A 142 -11.89 -7.24 16.18
C ALA A 142 -11.90 -8.46 17.11
N SER A 143 -12.08 -9.67 16.60
CA SER A 143 -12.02 -10.92 17.36
C SER A 143 -10.66 -11.11 18.04
N ARG A 144 -9.57 -10.81 17.34
CA ARG A 144 -8.21 -10.86 17.90
C ARG A 144 -8.01 -9.86 19.04
N ILE A 145 -8.47 -8.62 18.86
CA ILE A 145 -8.38 -7.56 19.89
C ILE A 145 -9.17 -7.92 21.14
N LEU A 146 -10.36 -8.49 20.96
CA LEU A 146 -11.26 -8.87 22.05
C LEU A 146 -10.88 -10.22 22.70
N GLY A 147 -9.86 -10.91 22.19
CA GLY A 147 -9.44 -12.22 22.71
C GLY A 147 -10.48 -13.33 22.50
N MET A 148 -11.37 -13.17 21.53
CA MET A 148 -12.44 -14.14 21.25
C MET A 148 -11.99 -15.36 20.44
N GLY A 149 -10.69 -15.48 20.13
CA GLY A 149 -10.16 -16.56 19.31
C GLY A 149 -10.51 -16.39 17.83
N ASP A 150 -9.69 -16.97 16.98
CA ASP A 150 -9.96 -17.05 15.53
C ASP A 150 -10.85 -18.30 15.32
N ASP A 151 -12.14 -18.20 15.58
CA ASP A 151 -13.08 -19.25 15.23
C ASP A 151 -13.14 -19.29 13.72
N GLY A 152 -12.31 -20.20 13.17
CA GLY A 152 -12.08 -20.44 11.74
C GLY A 152 -13.36 -20.80 11.00
N HIS A 153 -14.30 -19.87 10.90
CA HIS A 153 -15.33 -19.91 9.88
C HIS A 153 -14.68 -19.49 8.56
N CYS A 154 -14.22 -20.50 7.88
CA CYS A 154 -13.85 -20.47 6.49
C CYS A 154 -15.03 -19.91 5.68
N CYS A 155 -15.09 -18.61 5.49
CA CYS A 155 -15.83 -18.03 4.39
C CYS A 155 -15.03 -18.32 3.12
N SER A 156 -15.29 -19.49 2.54
CA SER A 156 -14.78 -19.95 1.25
C SER A 156 -15.42 -19.22 0.06
N ASP A 157 -15.94 -18.04 0.26
CA ASP A 157 -16.39 -17.15 -0.79
C ASP A 157 -15.50 -15.93 -0.84
N ILE A 158 -14.27 -16.15 -1.27
CA ILE A 158 -13.46 -15.08 -1.83
C ILE A 158 -14.20 -14.65 -3.09
N ALA A 159 -15.06 -13.64 -2.96
CA ALA A 159 -15.46 -12.87 -4.09
C ALA A 159 -14.15 -12.52 -4.84
N ARG A 160 -14.01 -13.02 -6.04
CA ARG A 160 -12.93 -12.67 -6.96
C ARG A 160 -12.88 -11.15 -6.96
N ILE A 161 -11.93 -10.60 -6.22
CA ILE A 161 -11.58 -9.19 -6.38
C ILE A 161 -11.08 -9.13 -7.80
N HIS A 162 -11.91 -8.62 -8.68
CA HIS A 162 -11.44 -8.16 -9.98
C HIS A 162 -10.40 -7.09 -9.65
N LEU A 163 -9.15 -7.48 -9.69
CA LEU A 163 -8.00 -6.58 -9.67
C LEU A 163 -7.95 -5.86 -11.01
N SER A 164 -9.01 -5.12 -11.33
CA SER A 164 -8.97 -4.18 -12.42
C SER A 164 -8.47 -2.88 -11.85
N THR A 165 -7.22 -2.58 -12.14
CA THR A 165 -6.57 -1.27 -12.01
C THR A 165 -6.17 -0.88 -10.59
N LEU A 166 -5.07 -1.46 -10.09
CA LEU A 166 -4.33 -0.94 -8.95
C LEU A 166 -3.12 -0.15 -9.45
N THR A 167 -3.23 1.17 -9.38
CA THR A 167 -2.03 2.02 -9.47
C THR A 167 -1.68 2.37 -8.03
N GLY A 168 -0.65 1.74 -7.47
CA GLY A 168 -0.21 1.97 -6.09
C GLY A 168 1.00 2.89 -6.06
N VAL A 169 0.98 3.86 -5.16
CA VAL A 169 2.17 4.62 -4.74
C VAL A 169 2.53 4.08 -3.36
N TYR A 170 3.71 3.47 -3.24
CA TYR A 170 4.25 2.99 -1.97
C TYR A 170 5.24 4.02 -1.43
N ALA A 171 5.15 4.36 -0.17
CA ALA A 171 6.08 5.21 0.54
C ALA A 171 6.93 4.40 1.54
#